data_6d9e38ae7893ebf84db58d8bf4946f8e
#
_entry.id   6d9e38ae7893ebf84db58d8bf4946f8e
#
_cell.length_a   1.000
_cell.length_b   1.000
_cell.length_c   1.000
_cell.angle_alpha   90.00
_cell.angle_beta   90.00
_cell.angle_gamma   90.00
#
_symmetry.space_group_name_H-M   'P 1'
#
loop_
_entity.id
_entity.type
_entity.pdbx_description
1 polymer ?
#
loop_
_entity_poly.entity_id
_entity_poly.type
_entity_poly.pdbx_seq_one_letter_code
_entity_poly.pdbx_strand_id
1 'polypeptide(L)'
;MKVVITVVGVDRTGIIAAVSQIMAEHKVNQVILDGIFNMAMIVDMDNSDITLDTLQDLLKQKGDALGVEIRAQNQAIFDAMHRVG
;
A
#
# COMPACT_ATOMS: atom_id res chain seq x y z
N MET A 1 1.04 -4.37 -13.31
CA MET A 1 1.85 -3.36 -12.61
C MET A 1 1.96 -3.72 -11.14
N LYS A 2 3.15 -3.71 -10.62
CA LYS A 2 3.37 -3.93 -9.19
C LYS A 2 3.49 -2.59 -8.47
N VAL A 3 2.88 -2.53 -7.31
CA VAL A 3 2.81 -1.32 -6.49
C VAL A 3 3.36 -1.62 -5.11
N VAL A 4 4.19 -0.73 -4.59
CA VAL A 4 4.68 -0.81 -3.21
C VAL A 4 3.80 0.09 -2.35
N ILE A 5 3.17 -0.50 -1.34
CA ILE A 5 2.38 0.24 -0.37
C ILE A 5 3.16 0.28 0.93
N THR A 6 3.50 1.47 1.38
CA THR A 6 4.23 1.66 2.63
C THR A 6 3.31 2.26 3.68
N VAL A 7 3.39 1.72 4.89
CA VAL A 7 2.57 2.18 6.02
C VAL A 7 3.49 2.51 7.18
N VAL A 8 3.35 3.71 7.70
CA VAL A 8 4.11 4.19 8.87
C VAL A 8 3.09 4.58 9.94
N GLY A 9 3.15 3.91 11.08
CA GLY A 9 2.21 4.21 12.16
C GLY A 9 2.43 3.34 13.38
N VAL A 10 1.63 3.59 14.41
CA VAL A 10 1.78 2.97 15.71
C VAL A 10 0.91 1.72 15.84
N ASP A 11 -0.32 1.77 15.37
CA ASP A 11 -1.27 0.66 15.47
C ASP A 11 -1.26 -0.14 14.17
N ARG A 12 -0.63 -1.31 14.20
CA ARG A 12 -0.46 -2.15 13.01
C ARG A 12 -1.66 -3.04 12.71
N THR A 13 -2.36 -3.49 13.72
CA THR A 13 -3.44 -4.46 13.56
C THR A 13 -4.59 -3.87 12.75
N GLY A 14 -5.05 -2.70 13.14
CA GLY A 14 -6.12 -2.02 12.42
C GLY A 14 -5.72 -1.60 11.02
N ILE A 15 -4.45 -1.20 10.86
CA ILE A 15 -3.92 -0.78 9.56
C ILE A 15 -3.95 -1.93 8.56
N ILE A 16 -3.45 -3.10 8.95
CA ILE A 16 -3.41 -4.26 8.07
C ILE A 16 -4.81 -4.64 7.63
N ALA A 17 -5.76 -4.67 8.56
CA ALA A 17 -7.15 -5.01 8.26
C ALA A 17 -7.76 -4.02 7.26
N ALA A 18 -7.55 -2.72 7.48
CA ALA A 18 -8.12 -1.69 6.62
C ALA A 18 -7.53 -1.72 5.21
N VAL A 19 -6.22 -1.87 5.09
CA VAL A 19 -5.55 -1.93 3.78
C VAL A 19 -5.96 -3.20 3.05
N SER A 20 -6.01 -4.34 3.74
CA SER A 20 -6.42 -5.61 3.15
C SER A 20 -7.85 -5.56 2.62
N GLN A 21 -8.75 -4.87 3.33
CA GLN A 21 -10.12 -4.71 2.88
C GLN A 21 -10.19 -3.94 1.57
N ILE A 22 -9.46 -2.83 1.47
CA ILE A 22 -9.43 -2.03 0.24
C ILE A 22 -8.93 -2.87 -0.93
N MET A 23 -7.88 -3.63 -0.72
CA MET A 23 -7.31 -4.46 -1.78
C MET A 23 -8.29 -5.54 -2.23
N ALA A 24 -8.96 -6.19 -1.28
CA ALA A 24 -9.93 -7.23 -1.60
C ALA A 24 -11.12 -6.66 -2.40
N GLU A 25 -11.62 -5.49 -2.01
CA GLU A 25 -12.73 -4.84 -2.70
C GLU A 25 -12.40 -4.47 -4.14
N HIS A 26 -11.12 -4.23 -4.43
CA HIS A 26 -10.68 -3.82 -5.75
C HIS A 26 -9.90 -4.89 -6.50
N LYS A 27 -10.01 -6.13 -6.05
CA LYS A 27 -9.44 -7.30 -6.75
C LYS A 27 -7.93 -7.20 -6.92
N VAL A 28 -7.25 -6.65 -5.94
CA VAL A 28 -5.79 -6.59 -5.95
C VAL A 28 -5.26 -7.96 -5.49
N ASN A 29 -4.40 -8.55 -6.30
CA ASN A 29 -3.85 -9.88 -6.04
C ASN A 29 -2.46 -9.78 -5.42
N GLN A 30 -2.01 -10.85 -4.80
CA GLN A 30 -0.64 -11.06 -4.33
C GLN A 30 -0.11 -9.92 -3.46
N VAL A 31 -0.20 -10.12 -2.16
CA VAL A 31 0.33 -9.18 -1.18
C VAL A 31 1.50 -9.83 -0.45
N ILE A 32 2.66 -9.19 -0.47
CA ILE A 32 3.84 -9.62 0.25
C ILE A 32 4.13 -8.58 1.32
N LEU A 33 4.10 -9.00 2.59
CA LEU A 33 4.37 -8.12 3.73
C LEU A 33 5.85 -8.12 4.07
N ASP A 34 6.39 -6.93 4.34
CA ASP A 34 7.79 -6.77 4.71
C ASP A 34 7.88 -5.77 5.85
N GLY A 35 8.48 -6.21 6.98
CA GLY A 35 8.72 -5.36 8.13
C GLY A 35 7.58 -5.37 9.14
N ILE A 36 7.82 -4.70 10.26
CA ILE A 36 6.90 -4.70 11.40
C ILE A 36 6.44 -3.29 11.76
N PHE A 37 7.36 -2.33 11.90
CA PHE A 37 7.03 -0.95 12.29
C PHE A 37 6.80 -0.06 11.07
N ASN A 38 7.64 -0.21 10.07
CA ASN A 38 7.46 0.42 8.77
C ASN A 38 7.09 -0.69 7.81
N MET A 39 5.81 -0.92 7.66
CA MET A 39 5.33 -2.03 6.86
C MET A 39 5.34 -1.66 5.38
N ALA A 40 5.87 -2.54 4.55
CA ALA A 40 5.79 -2.42 3.11
C ALA A 40 5.11 -3.65 2.55
N MET A 41 4.20 -3.42 1.62
CA MET A 41 3.52 -4.48 0.89
C MET A 41 3.79 -4.30 -0.60
N ILE A 42 4.06 -5.39 -1.28
CA ILE A 42 4.13 -5.39 -2.74
C ILE A 42 2.86 -6.06 -3.24
N VAL A 43 2.09 -5.33 -4.04
CA VAL A 43 0.82 -5.82 -4.55
C VAL A 43 0.82 -5.78 -6.08
N ASP A 44 0.15 -6.75 -6.69
CA ASP A 44 -0.01 -6.82 -8.13
C ASP A 44 -1.38 -6.29 -8.49
N MET A 45 -1.41 -5.23 -9.29
CA MET A 45 -2.64 -4.56 -9.70
C MET A 45 -3.11 -4.93 -11.11
N ASP A 46 -2.52 -5.94 -11.73
CA ASP A 46 -2.85 -6.28 -13.12
C ASP A 46 -4.34 -6.57 -13.33
N ASN A 47 -4.99 -7.18 -12.34
CA ASN A 47 -6.41 -7.51 -12.41
C ASN A 47 -7.28 -6.57 -11.56
N SER A 48 -6.73 -5.46 -11.14
CA SER A 48 -7.44 -4.48 -10.31
C SER A 48 -8.44 -3.69 -11.14
N ASP A 49 -9.56 -3.31 -10.52
CA ASP A 49 -10.58 -2.48 -11.16
C ASP A 49 -10.37 -0.98 -10.96
N ILE A 50 -9.26 -0.57 -10.33
CA ILE A 50 -8.95 0.84 -10.09
C ILE A 50 -7.55 1.18 -10.59
N THR A 51 -7.33 2.47 -10.81
CA THR A 51 -6.00 2.98 -11.17
C THR A 51 -5.15 3.19 -9.92
N LEU A 52 -3.84 3.38 -10.12
CA LEU A 52 -2.95 3.71 -9.02
C LEU A 52 -3.36 5.02 -8.33
N ASP A 53 -3.75 6.02 -9.09
CA ASP A 53 -4.18 7.31 -8.54
C ASP A 53 -5.38 7.15 -7.62
N THR A 54 -6.37 6.36 -8.03
CA THR A 54 -7.54 6.09 -7.20
C THR A 54 -7.16 5.33 -5.94
N LEU A 55 -6.27 4.33 -6.07
CA LEU A 55 -5.79 3.58 -4.92
C LEU A 55 -5.06 4.50 -3.93
N GLN A 56 -4.22 5.40 -4.43
CA GLN A 56 -3.52 6.36 -3.57
C GLN A 56 -4.50 7.22 -2.78
N ASP A 57 -5.57 7.70 -3.42
CA ASP A 57 -6.58 8.52 -2.75
C ASP A 57 -7.32 7.73 -1.68
N LEU A 58 -7.72 6.50 -1.98
CA LEU A 58 -8.41 5.65 -1.01
C LEU A 58 -7.53 5.34 0.21
N LEU A 59 -6.27 5.03 -0.03
CA LEU A 59 -5.33 4.73 1.04
C LEU A 59 -5.01 5.97 1.87
N LYS A 60 -4.91 7.14 1.25
CA LYS A 60 -4.68 8.38 1.97
C LYS A 60 -5.85 8.70 2.90
N GLN A 61 -7.07 8.56 2.41
CA GLN A 61 -8.27 8.78 3.22
C GLN A 61 -8.31 7.81 4.40
N LYS A 62 -7.99 6.54 4.16
CA LYS A 62 -7.98 5.55 5.21
C LYS A 62 -6.86 5.82 6.23
N GLY A 63 -5.70 6.23 5.75
CA GLY A 63 -4.59 6.60 6.62
C GLY A 63 -4.93 7.78 7.52
N ASP A 64 -5.57 8.81 6.96
CA ASP A 64 -6.00 9.97 7.72
C ASP A 64 -7.00 9.57 8.81
N ALA A 65 -7.93 8.67 8.50
CA ALA A 65 -8.92 8.18 9.46
C ALA A 65 -8.28 7.38 10.59
N LEU A 66 -7.21 6.63 10.30
CA LEU A 66 -6.51 5.80 11.27
C LEU A 66 -5.38 6.53 11.99
N GLY A 67 -5.02 7.73 11.55
CA GLY A 67 -3.91 8.48 12.13
C GLY A 67 -2.54 7.96 11.73
N VAL A 68 -2.43 7.36 10.55
CA VAL A 68 -1.17 6.81 10.04
C VAL A 68 -0.93 7.32 8.62
N GLU A 69 0.30 7.18 8.16
CA GLU A 69 0.67 7.55 6.80
C GLU A 69 0.73 6.30 5.93
N ILE A 70 -0.09 6.27 4.87
CA ILE A 70 -0.11 5.18 3.91
C ILE A 70 0.20 5.76 2.54
N ARG A 71 1.19 5.20 1.87
CA ARG A 71 1.60 5.62 0.52
C ARG A 71 1.59 4.42 -0.42
N ALA A 72 1.20 4.67 -1.66
CA ALA A 72 1.25 3.67 -2.72
C ALA A 72 2.06 4.24 -3.88
N GLN A 73 3.03 3.48 -4.38
CA GLN A 73 3.90 3.92 -5.46
C GLN A 73 4.15 2.77 -6.42
N ASN A 74 4.31 3.10 -7.70
CA ASN A 74 4.79 2.11 -8.68
C ASN A 74 6.13 1.55 -8.19
N GLN A 75 6.30 0.22 -8.24
CA GLN A 75 7.50 -0.42 -7.72
C GLN A 75 8.78 0.09 -8.40
N ALA A 76 8.73 0.32 -9.70
CA ALA A 76 9.92 0.80 -10.41
C ALA A 76 10.35 2.19 -9.92
N ILE A 77 9.38 3.07 -9.65
CA ILE A 77 9.67 4.41 -9.11
C ILE A 77 10.17 4.30 -7.68
N PHE A 78 9.54 3.46 -6.86
CA PHE A 78 9.98 3.25 -5.49
C PHE A 78 11.42 2.75 -5.44
N ASP A 79 11.74 1.75 -6.25
CA ASP A 79 13.09 1.17 -6.29
C ASP A 79 14.12 2.21 -6.73
N ALA A 80 13.79 3.04 -7.71
CA ALA A 80 14.68 4.11 -8.16
C ALA A 80 14.96 5.14 -7.07
N MET A 81 13.92 5.49 -6.28
CA MET A 81 14.06 6.47 -5.21
C MET A 81 14.84 5.93 -4.01
N HIS A 82 14.81 4.62 -3.80
CA HIS A 82 15.45 3.98 -2.64
C HIS A 82 16.72 3.22 -2.99
N ARG A 83 17.19 3.36 -4.22
CA ARG A 83 18.44 2.71 -4.65
C ARG A 83 19.62 3.38 -3.96
N VAL A 84 20.44 2.58 -3.33
CA VAL A 84 21.68 3.05 -2.71
C VAL A 84 22.81 2.82 -3.68
N GLY A 85 23.38 3.84 -4.05
CA GLY A 85 24.46 3.78 -4.87
C GLY A 85 25.34 3.74 -5.58
#